data_5b41231baa7eaf99c0dd9f50e0809a14
#
_entry.id   5b41231baa7eaf99c0dd9f50e0809a14
#
_cell.length_a   1.000
_cell.length_b   1.000
_cell.length_c   1.000
_cell.angle_alpha   90.00
_cell.angle_beta   90.00
_cell.angle_gamma   90.00
#
_symmetry.space_group_name_H-M   'P 1'
#
loop_
_entity.id
_entity.type
_entity.pdbx_description
1 polymer ?
#
loop_
_entity_poly.entity_id
_entity_poly.type
_entity_poly.pdbx_seq_one_letter_code
_entity_poly.pdbx_strand_id
1 'polypeptide(L)'
;MGKVLGIVNRKGGVGKTTTATTLSYLLSKEGCKVALIDFDGQRHTTKLCGVTAPEQLFVTIYDILKCIVMNEELPDKESYMIRTETGVDLIPANNKLDNFDKLMCDTDFAEYKLKEFVDTIKGQYDYI
;
A
#
# COMPACT_ATOMS: atom_id res chain seq x y z
N MET A 1 0.28 13.89 13.34
CA MET A 1 0.44 12.43 13.24
C MET A 1 -0.68 11.85 12.39
N GLY A 2 -0.33 11.08 11.40
CA GLY A 2 -1.28 10.57 10.42
C GLY A 2 -2.29 9.58 10.97
N LYS A 3 -3.51 9.65 10.46
CA LYS A 3 -4.56 8.67 10.73
C LYS A 3 -4.46 7.53 9.74
N VAL A 4 -4.58 6.30 10.22
CA VAL A 4 -4.57 5.10 9.39
C VAL A 4 -5.97 4.54 9.26
N LEU A 5 -6.44 4.38 8.03
CA LEU A 5 -7.77 3.88 7.71
C LEU A 5 -7.64 2.56 6.94
N GLY A 6 -8.16 1.49 7.49
CA GLY A 6 -8.22 0.20 6.81
C GLY A 6 -9.55 0.01 6.09
N ILE A 7 -9.49 -0.23 4.78
CA ILE A 7 -10.66 -0.55 3.96
C ILE A 7 -10.62 -2.04 3.65
N VAL A 8 -11.38 -2.81 4.39
CA VAL A 8 -11.29 -4.27 4.43
C VAL A 8 -12.64 -4.90 4.14
N ASN A 9 -12.63 -5.91 3.26
CA ASN A 9 -13.80 -6.76 3.06
C ASN A 9 -13.34 -8.10 2.47
N ARG A 10 -13.91 -9.19 2.94
CA ARG A 10 -13.66 -10.54 2.43
C ARG A 10 -14.28 -10.77 1.06
N LYS A 11 -15.40 -10.11 0.79
CA LYS A 11 -16.19 -10.33 -0.42
C LYS A 11 -15.70 -9.41 -1.53
N GLY A 12 -15.31 -9.99 -2.67
CA GLY A 12 -14.96 -9.21 -3.85
C GLY A 12 -16.17 -8.45 -4.42
N GLY A 13 -15.93 -7.36 -5.15
CA GLY A 13 -16.96 -6.60 -5.85
C GLY A 13 -17.86 -5.74 -4.97
N VAL A 14 -17.47 -5.44 -3.73
CA VAL A 14 -18.28 -4.65 -2.78
C VAL A 14 -17.83 -3.18 -2.66
N GLY A 15 -17.08 -2.67 -3.63
CA GLY A 15 -16.68 -1.26 -3.66
C GLY A 15 -15.45 -0.92 -2.80
N LYS A 16 -14.69 -1.88 -2.37
CA LYS A 16 -13.47 -1.67 -1.56
C LYS A 16 -12.48 -0.76 -2.26
N THR A 17 -12.11 -1.07 -3.50
CA THR A 17 -11.19 -0.26 -4.32
C THR A 17 -11.78 1.13 -4.58
N THR A 18 -13.04 1.21 -4.98
CA THR A 18 -13.73 2.47 -5.24
C THR A 18 -13.75 3.36 -4.00
N THR A 19 -14.06 2.81 -2.84
CA THR A 19 -14.08 3.55 -1.57
C THR A 19 -12.69 4.08 -1.24
N ALA A 20 -11.65 3.25 -1.33
CA ALA A 20 -10.28 3.64 -1.00
C ALA A 20 -9.77 4.74 -1.93
N THR A 21 -9.95 4.59 -3.23
CA THR A 21 -9.46 5.57 -4.22
C THR A 21 -10.24 6.89 -4.15
N THR A 22 -11.56 6.82 -4.01
CA THR A 22 -12.41 8.02 -3.92
C THR A 22 -12.11 8.80 -2.63
N LEU A 23 -12.02 8.13 -1.50
CA LEU A 23 -11.71 8.78 -0.23
C LEU A 23 -10.33 9.45 -0.26
N SER A 24 -9.33 8.74 -0.78
CA SER A 24 -7.97 9.29 -0.94
C SER A 24 -7.96 10.55 -1.81
N TYR A 25 -8.68 10.52 -2.91
CA TYR A 25 -8.81 11.66 -3.82
C TYR A 25 -9.48 12.86 -3.13
N LEU A 26 -10.60 12.64 -2.45
CA LEU A 26 -11.32 13.72 -1.78
C LEU A 26 -10.47 14.36 -0.66
N LEU A 27 -9.79 13.56 0.14
CA LEU A 27 -8.89 14.05 1.18
C LEU A 27 -7.73 14.85 0.58
N SER A 28 -7.18 14.39 -0.53
CA SER A 28 -6.13 15.13 -1.24
C SER A 28 -6.63 16.47 -1.78
N LYS A 29 -7.87 16.53 -2.27
CA LYS A 29 -8.52 17.78 -2.71
C LYS A 29 -8.71 18.79 -1.57
N GLU A 30 -8.93 18.32 -0.36
CA GLU A 30 -9.02 19.16 0.84
C GLU A 30 -7.64 19.60 1.36
N GLY A 31 -6.57 19.31 0.63
CA GLY A 31 -5.22 19.71 0.98
C GLY A 31 -4.49 18.77 1.93
N CYS A 32 -5.07 17.61 2.24
CA CYS A 32 -4.41 16.61 3.08
C CYS A 32 -3.30 15.89 2.32
N LYS A 33 -2.23 15.55 3.03
CA LYS A 33 -1.20 14.64 2.52
C LYS A 33 -1.68 13.21 2.73
N VAL A 34 -1.89 12.49 1.64
CA VAL A 34 -2.49 11.14 1.66
C VAL A 34 -1.55 10.13 1.02
N ALA A 35 -1.30 9.03 1.72
CA ALA A 35 -0.71 7.83 1.15
C ALA A 35 -1.79 6.75 1.01
N LEU A 36 -1.78 6.05 -0.12
CA LEU A 36 -2.69 4.93 -0.40
C LEU A 36 -1.86 3.67 -0.60
N ILE A 37 -2.07 2.68 0.25
CA ILE A 37 -1.39 1.39 0.16
C ILE A 37 -2.33 0.37 -0.47
N ASP A 38 -1.95 -0.16 -1.61
CA ASP A 38 -2.66 -1.29 -2.22
C ASP A 38 -2.18 -2.59 -1.57
N PHE A 39 -3.08 -3.26 -0.87
CA PHE A 39 -2.81 -4.54 -0.22
C PHE A 39 -3.77 -5.63 -0.73
N ASP A 40 -4.10 -5.53 -2.01
CA ASP A 40 -5.00 -6.46 -2.71
C ASP A 40 -4.20 -7.27 -3.74
N GLY A 41 -4.22 -8.58 -3.63
CA GLY A 41 -3.58 -9.48 -4.60
C GLY A 41 -4.08 -9.31 -6.02
N GLN A 42 -5.28 -8.75 -6.21
CA GLN A 42 -5.83 -8.43 -7.54
C GLN A 42 -5.30 -7.11 -8.12
N ARG A 43 -4.60 -6.29 -7.33
CA ARG A 43 -3.96 -5.03 -7.76
C ARG A 43 -4.93 -4.01 -8.37
N HIS A 44 -6.21 -4.07 -8.00
CA HIS A 44 -7.23 -3.18 -8.56
C HIS A 44 -6.95 -1.71 -8.27
N THR A 45 -6.57 -1.38 -7.05
CA THR A 45 -6.23 -0.01 -6.64
C THR A 45 -5.03 0.51 -7.43
N THR A 46 -3.97 -0.29 -7.55
CA THR A 46 -2.77 0.07 -8.32
C THR A 46 -3.13 0.38 -9.77
N LYS A 47 -3.91 -0.49 -10.40
CA LYS A 47 -4.35 -0.29 -11.79
C LYS A 47 -5.25 0.95 -11.93
N LEU A 48 -6.18 1.14 -11.03
CA LEU A 48 -7.10 2.29 -11.06
C LEU A 48 -6.37 3.63 -10.87
N CYS A 49 -5.26 3.62 -10.14
CA CYS A 49 -4.40 4.79 -9.97
C CYS A 49 -3.49 5.10 -11.17
N GLY A 50 -3.62 4.36 -12.26
CA GLY A 50 -2.92 4.63 -13.52
C GLY A 50 -1.71 3.73 -13.80
N VAL A 51 -1.40 2.77 -12.96
CA VAL A 51 -0.33 1.79 -13.22
C VAL A 51 -0.87 0.67 -14.11
N THR A 52 -0.60 0.77 -15.41
CA THR A 52 -1.17 -0.15 -16.40
C THR A 52 -0.51 -1.54 -16.41
N ALA A 53 0.74 -1.63 -15.97
CA ALA A 53 1.51 -2.87 -15.93
C ALA A 53 2.18 -3.07 -14.57
N PRO A 54 1.42 -3.41 -13.50
CA PRO A 54 1.98 -3.58 -12.15
C PRO A 54 3.09 -4.63 -12.09
N GLU A 55 3.04 -5.63 -12.93
CA GLU A 55 4.02 -6.72 -13.00
C GLU A 55 5.43 -6.23 -13.41
N GLN A 56 5.53 -5.05 -14.01
CA GLN A 56 6.82 -4.43 -14.38
C GLN A 56 7.44 -3.62 -13.23
N LEU A 57 6.74 -3.43 -12.12
CA LEU A 57 7.28 -2.73 -10.96
C LEU A 57 8.31 -3.60 -10.22
N PHE A 58 9.46 -3.00 -9.93
CA PHE A 58 10.52 -3.70 -9.21
C PHE A 58 10.28 -3.71 -7.69
N VAL A 59 9.73 -2.64 -7.14
CA VAL A 59 9.51 -2.50 -5.69
C VAL A 59 8.04 -2.18 -5.43
N THR A 60 7.41 -3.03 -4.63
CA THR A 60 6.00 -2.93 -4.24
C THR A 60 5.85 -3.14 -2.74
N ILE A 61 4.60 -3.09 -2.24
CA ILE A 61 4.33 -3.38 -0.82
C ILE A 61 4.87 -4.75 -0.39
N TYR A 62 4.86 -5.74 -1.26
CA TYR A 62 5.44 -7.05 -0.95
C TYR A 62 6.93 -6.96 -0.63
N ASP A 63 7.69 -6.25 -1.45
CA ASP A 63 9.13 -6.10 -1.26
C ASP A 63 9.46 -5.37 0.03
N ILE A 64 8.67 -4.36 0.38
CA ILE A 64 8.80 -3.62 1.64
C ILE A 64 8.60 -4.57 2.83
N LEU A 65 7.51 -5.33 2.82
CA LEU A 65 7.20 -6.27 3.90
C LEU A 65 8.23 -7.39 3.99
N LYS A 66 8.75 -7.84 2.86
CA LYS A 66 9.85 -8.82 2.82
C LYS A 66 11.10 -8.28 3.52
N CYS A 67 11.48 -7.04 3.28
CA CYS A 67 12.61 -6.41 3.98
C CYS A 67 12.39 -6.39 5.50
N ILE A 68 11.19 -6.06 5.95
CA ILE A 68 10.85 -6.06 7.38
C ILE A 68 10.96 -7.47 7.97
N VAL A 69 10.40 -8.47 7.29
CA VAL A 69 10.46 -9.87 7.74
C VAL A 69 11.89 -10.40 7.81
N MET A 70 12.71 -10.03 6.83
CA MET A 70 14.11 -10.46 6.75
C MET A 70 15.07 -9.59 7.58
N ASN A 71 14.55 -8.58 8.27
CA ASN A 71 15.35 -7.61 9.03
C ASN A 71 16.39 -6.89 8.17
N GLU A 72 16.02 -6.61 6.93
CA GLU A 72 16.81 -5.88 5.96
C GLU A 72 16.45 -4.40 5.95
N GLU A 73 17.34 -3.57 5.41
CA GLU A 73 17.08 -2.15 5.22
C GLU A 73 15.92 -1.95 4.21
N LEU A 74 15.04 -1.00 4.53
CA LEU A 74 13.93 -0.68 3.64
C LEU A 74 14.44 -0.04 2.35
N PRO A 75 13.76 -0.32 1.21
CA PRO A 75 14.08 0.36 -0.04
C PRO A 75 13.89 1.88 0.08
N ASP A 76 14.62 2.62 -0.75
CA ASP A 76 14.42 4.07 -0.84
C ASP A 76 12.99 4.41 -1.23
N LYS A 77 12.44 5.44 -0.60
CA LYS A 77 11.05 5.87 -0.84
C LYS A 77 10.76 6.10 -2.32
N GLU A 78 11.69 6.67 -3.04
CA GLU A 78 11.59 6.96 -4.47
C GLU A 78 11.43 5.69 -5.32
N SER A 79 11.88 4.54 -4.82
CA SER A 79 11.80 3.27 -5.54
C SER A 79 10.41 2.62 -5.51
N TYR A 80 9.60 2.93 -4.51
CA TYR A 80 8.27 2.32 -4.34
C TYR A 80 7.11 3.29 -4.32
N MET A 81 7.36 4.58 -4.10
CA MET A 81 6.29 5.57 -4.00
C MET A 81 5.97 6.16 -5.36
N ILE A 82 4.71 6.13 -5.74
CA ILE A 82 4.22 6.68 -7.00
C ILE A 82 3.32 7.86 -6.70
N ARG A 83 3.69 9.06 -7.15
CA ARG A 83 2.80 10.22 -7.09
C ARG A 83 1.76 10.11 -8.19
N THR A 84 0.50 9.96 -7.82
CA THR A 84 -0.60 9.91 -8.78
C THR A 84 -0.98 11.31 -9.29
N GLU A 85 -1.71 11.37 -10.40
CA GLU A 85 -2.22 12.65 -10.96
C GLU A 85 -3.14 13.39 -9.99
N THR A 86 -3.77 12.66 -9.07
CA THR A 86 -4.66 13.23 -8.04
C THR A 86 -3.92 13.82 -6.84
N GLY A 87 -2.59 13.69 -6.80
CA GLY A 87 -1.78 14.16 -5.67
C GLY A 87 -1.68 13.18 -4.51
N VAL A 88 -2.23 11.98 -4.64
CA VAL A 88 -2.10 10.90 -3.66
C VAL A 88 -0.80 10.14 -3.91
N ASP A 89 -0.08 9.82 -2.86
CA ASP A 89 1.10 8.96 -2.94
C ASP A 89 0.66 7.50 -2.85
N LEU A 90 0.90 6.75 -3.91
CA LEU A 90 0.54 5.33 -4.00
C LEU A 90 1.74 4.45 -3.65
N ILE A 91 1.50 3.49 -2.77
CA ILE A 91 2.39 2.34 -2.56
C ILE A 91 1.75 1.15 -3.27
N PRO A 92 2.31 0.72 -4.41
CA PRO A 92 1.63 -0.22 -5.29
C PRO A 92 1.76 -1.67 -4.86
N ALA A 93 0.89 -2.51 -5.41
CA ALA A 93 0.98 -3.96 -5.36
C ALA A 93 1.20 -4.54 -6.77
N ASN A 94 1.74 -5.74 -6.81
CA ASN A 94 1.80 -6.56 -8.02
C ASN A 94 1.57 -8.04 -7.67
N ASN A 95 1.79 -8.93 -8.63
CA ASN A 95 1.57 -10.36 -8.45
C ASN A 95 2.47 -11.03 -7.39
N LYS A 96 3.55 -10.39 -6.98
CA LYS A 96 4.37 -10.90 -5.86
C LYS A 96 3.56 -11.02 -4.56
N LEU A 97 2.52 -10.19 -4.39
CA LEU A 97 1.67 -10.23 -3.21
C LEU A 97 0.91 -11.56 -3.07
N ASP A 98 0.75 -12.32 -4.15
CA ASP A 98 0.18 -13.67 -4.12
C ASP A 98 1.01 -14.64 -3.25
N ASN A 99 2.27 -14.32 -3.01
CA ASN A 99 3.17 -15.08 -2.14
C ASN A 99 3.19 -14.58 -0.68
N PHE A 100 2.33 -13.65 -0.34
CA PHE A 100 2.32 -13.02 0.99
C PHE A 100 2.11 -14.04 2.12
N ASP A 101 1.16 -14.94 1.96
CA ASP A 101 0.87 -15.96 2.98
C ASP A 101 2.09 -16.86 3.22
N LYS A 102 2.79 -17.24 2.15
CA LYS A 102 4.03 -18.01 2.25
C LYS A 102 5.13 -17.24 2.96
N LEU A 103 5.26 -15.95 2.66
CA LEU A 103 6.23 -15.09 3.32
C LEU A 103 5.98 -14.99 4.83
N MET A 104 4.70 -14.98 5.24
CA MET A 104 4.31 -14.81 6.64
C MET A 104 4.19 -16.12 7.42
N CYS A 105 4.20 -17.26 6.74
CA CYS A 105 3.94 -18.57 7.32
C CYS A 105 4.82 -18.89 8.54
N ASP A 106 6.10 -18.58 8.46
CA ASP A 106 7.09 -18.84 9.51
C ASP A 106 7.55 -17.56 10.22
N THR A 107 6.75 -16.49 10.14
CA THR A 107 7.10 -15.19 10.69
C THR A 107 6.36 -14.95 12.00
N ASP A 108 7.11 -14.75 13.08
CA ASP A 108 6.56 -14.34 14.37
C ASP A 108 5.93 -12.94 14.24
N PHE A 109 4.72 -12.77 14.80
CA PHE A 109 4.01 -11.50 14.78
C PHE A 109 3.74 -10.96 13.37
N ALA A 110 3.45 -11.85 12.42
CA ALA A 110 3.21 -11.50 11.01
C ALA A 110 2.16 -10.38 10.84
N GLU A 111 1.12 -10.40 11.67
CA GLU A 111 0.05 -9.42 11.68
C GLU A 111 0.49 -7.98 11.96
N TYR A 112 1.67 -7.81 12.55
CA TYR A 112 2.21 -6.48 12.86
C TYR A 112 3.17 -5.94 11.80
N LYS A 113 3.52 -6.71 10.79
CA LYS A 113 4.54 -6.30 9.79
C LYS A 113 4.09 -5.10 8.95
N LEU A 114 2.84 -5.09 8.53
CA LEU A 114 2.29 -3.91 7.85
C LEU A 114 2.27 -2.69 8.76
N LYS A 115 1.91 -2.89 10.03
CA LYS A 115 1.95 -1.81 11.02
C LYS A 115 3.36 -1.26 11.21
N GLU A 116 4.35 -2.12 11.30
CA GLU A 116 5.76 -1.69 11.41
C GLU A 116 6.12 -0.75 10.26
N PHE A 117 5.78 -1.11 9.04
CA PHE A 117 6.02 -0.24 7.88
C PHE A 117 5.24 1.08 7.98
N VAL A 118 3.95 1.01 8.23
CA VAL A 118 3.10 2.21 8.35
C VAL A 118 3.64 3.17 9.39
N ASP A 119 4.12 2.67 10.52
CA ASP A 119 4.71 3.49 11.58
C ASP A 119 5.95 4.26 11.11
N THR A 120 6.67 3.77 10.11
CA THR A 120 7.83 4.50 9.55
C THR A 120 7.45 5.71 8.71
N ILE A 121 6.25 5.73 8.12
CA ILE A 121 5.83 6.77 7.18
C ILE A 121 4.72 7.68 7.72
N LYS A 122 3.97 7.25 8.73
CA LYS A 122 2.76 7.97 9.17
C LYS A 122 2.99 9.40 9.62
N GLY A 123 4.19 9.75 10.05
CA GLY A 123 4.56 11.13 10.39
C GLY A 123 4.61 12.08 9.20
N GLN A 124 4.64 11.56 7.98
CA GLN A 124 4.73 12.33 6.73
C GLN A 124 3.37 12.59 6.09
N TYR A 125 2.31 11.96 6.60
CA TYR A 125 0.97 12.00 6.01
C TYR A 125 -0.09 12.36 7.03
N ASP A 126 -1.15 12.99 6.57
CA ASP A 126 -2.36 13.25 7.37
C ASP A 126 -3.23 11.98 7.42
N TYR A 127 -3.27 11.25 6.31
CA TYR A 127 -4.02 9.99 6.19
C TYR A 127 -3.22 8.94 5.42
N ILE A 128 -3.36 7.68 5.85
CA ILE A 128 -2.85 6.50 5.16
C ILE A 128 -4.01 5.52 4.99
#